data_6900375fe44d8d82c87543b57e51eba7
#
_entry.id   6900375fe44d8d82c87543b57e51eba7
#
_cell.length_a   1.000
_cell.length_b   1.000
_cell.length_c   1.000
_cell.angle_alpha   90.00
_cell.angle_beta   90.00
_cell.angle_gamma   90.00
#
_symmetry.space_group_name_H-M   'P 1'
#
loop_
_entity.id
_entity.type
_entity.pdbx_description
1 polymer ?
#
loop_
_entity_poly.entity_id
_entity_poly.type
_entity_poly.pdbx_seq_one_letter_code
_entity_poly.pdbx_strand_id
1 'polypeptide(L)'
;MLTKRQIKILESLINNNNDYHTSNQLAQQFNVSIRTIKSDLKQIKSFSETNKSFEMDSLPSKGTKLIVHNREALLASLNKLTRKGDYTNKDNIDRTNELIKKLVCSNTYISKYSMMESLYISESTLYQTVNEAKQKLQKFISKYLL
;
A
#
# COMPACT_ATOMS: atom_id res chain seq x y z
N MET A 1 0.87 1.84 15.49
CA MET A 1 1.08 1.75 14.03
C MET A 1 -0.04 0.91 13.43
N LEU A 2 -0.64 1.35 12.33
CA LEU A 2 -1.75 0.63 11.70
C LEU A 2 -1.24 -0.51 10.82
N THR A 3 -1.98 -1.63 10.81
CA THR A 3 -1.74 -2.75 9.90
C THR A 3 -2.24 -2.43 8.48
N LYS A 4 -1.80 -3.19 7.49
CA LYS A 4 -2.27 -3.05 6.09
C LYS A 4 -3.79 -3.13 5.97
N ARG A 5 -4.43 -4.04 6.71
CA ARG A 5 -5.90 -4.16 6.74
C ARG A 5 -6.55 -2.92 7.32
N GLN A 6 -6.03 -2.42 8.44
CA GLN A 6 -6.53 -1.21 9.10
C GLN A 6 -6.41 0.02 8.20
N ILE A 7 -5.31 0.14 7.46
CA ILE A 7 -5.12 1.20 6.46
C ILE A 7 -6.19 1.10 5.35
N LYS A 8 -6.45 -0.08 4.83
CA LYS A 8 -7.49 -0.30 3.81
C LYS A 8 -8.90 0.00 4.33
N ILE A 9 -9.19 -0.34 5.59
CA ILE A 9 -10.46 0.02 6.23
C ILE A 9 -10.57 1.54 6.32
N LEU A 10 -9.52 2.21 6.76
CA LEU A 10 -9.48 3.67 6.86
C LEU A 10 -9.66 4.35 5.49
N GLU A 11 -9.00 3.87 4.45
CA GLU A 11 -9.17 4.33 3.07
C GLU A 11 -10.62 4.18 2.58
N SER A 12 -11.24 3.05 2.86
CA SER A 12 -12.64 2.80 2.53
C SER A 12 -13.58 3.79 3.24
N LEU A 13 -13.33 4.07 4.51
CA LEU A 13 -14.10 5.06 5.27
C LEU A 13 -13.87 6.49 4.79
N ILE A 14 -12.68 6.84 4.34
CA ILE A 14 -12.37 8.14 3.74
C ILE A 14 -13.15 8.34 2.44
N ASN A 15 -13.19 7.32 1.59
CA ASN A 15 -13.90 7.39 0.32
C ASN A 15 -15.42 7.51 0.49
N ASN A 16 -15.94 7.03 1.61
CA ASN A 16 -17.36 7.07 1.96
C ASN A 16 -17.59 7.83 3.28
N ASN A 17 -16.93 8.95 3.47
CA ASN A 17 -16.90 9.69 4.74
C ASN A 17 -18.24 10.33 5.14
N ASN A 18 -19.24 10.35 4.27
CA ASN A 18 -20.57 10.87 4.57
C ASN A 18 -21.53 9.81 5.10
N ASP A 19 -21.17 8.53 5.02
CA ASP A 19 -22.03 7.41 5.35
C ASP A 19 -21.54 6.64 6.57
N TYR A 20 -22.50 6.15 7.36
CA TYR A 20 -22.23 5.20 8.44
C TYR A 20 -22.08 3.78 7.89
N HIS A 21 -21.09 3.07 8.35
CA HIS A 21 -20.84 1.68 8.02
C HIS A 21 -20.94 0.81 9.26
N THR A 22 -21.78 -0.22 9.21
CA THR A 22 -21.87 -1.18 10.31
C THR A 22 -20.66 -2.09 10.34
N SER A 23 -20.35 -2.63 11.51
CA SER A 23 -19.27 -3.63 11.65
C SER A 23 -19.53 -4.86 10.78
N ASN A 24 -20.79 -5.22 10.56
CA ASN A 24 -21.18 -6.33 9.70
C ASN A 24 -20.86 -6.04 8.22
N GLN A 25 -21.20 -4.85 7.75
CA GLN A 25 -20.87 -4.43 6.37
C GLN A 25 -19.35 -4.43 6.12
N LEU A 26 -18.57 -3.89 7.04
CA LEU A 26 -17.12 -3.90 6.95
C LEU A 26 -16.54 -5.33 7.05
N ALA A 27 -17.10 -6.18 7.90
CA ALA A 27 -16.69 -7.57 8.01
C ALA A 27 -16.89 -8.33 6.70
N GLN A 28 -18.01 -8.12 6.02
CA GLN A 28 -18.29 -8.70 4.71
C GLN A 28 -17.36 -8.14 3.62
N GLN A 29 -17.18 -6.83 3.60
CA GLN A 29 -16.32 -6.16 2.62
C GLN A 29 -14.86 -6.64 2.69
N PHE A 30 -14.33 -6.82 3.89
CA PHE A 30 -12.94 -7.23 4.11
C PHE A 30 -12.76 -8.73 4.36
N ASN A 31 -13.83 -9.50 4.31
CA ASN A 31 -13.85 -10.96 4.51
C ASN A 31 -13.17 -11.38 5.82
N VAL A 32 -13.56 -10.75 6.91
CA VAL A 32 -13.10 -11.03 8.28
C VAL A 32 -14.28 -11.06 9.24
N SER A 33 -14.05 -11.53 10.49
CA SER A 33 -15.09 -11.56 11.51
C SER A 33 -15.47 -10.15 11.99
N ILE A 34 -16.69 -9.99 12.52
CA ILE A 34 -17.15 -8.75 13.15
C ILE A 34 -16.25 -8.38 14.33
N ARG A 35 -15.78 -9.37 15.09
CA ARG A 35 -14.85 -9.17 16.21
C ARG A 35 -13.53 -8.55 15.73
N THR A 36 -13.00 -9.03 14.61
CA THR A 36 -11.79 -8.49 14.00
C THR A 36 -11.99 -7.03 13.58
N ILE A 37 -13.11 -6.71 12.92
CA ILE A 37 -13.46 -5.33 12.54
C ILE A 37 -13.55 -4.41 13.76
N LYS A 38 -14.22 -4.84 14.82
CA LYS A 38 -14.33 -4.04 16.05
C LYS A 38 -12.97 -3.76 16.66
N SER A 39 -12.07 -4.75 16.68
CA SER A 39 -10.69 -4.58 17.12
C SER A 39 -9.92 -3.59 16.22
N ASP A 40 -10.06 -3.72 14.91
CA ASP A 40 -9.41 -2.82 13.94
C ASP A 40 -9.92 -1.38 14.06
N LEU A 41 -11.22 -1.18 14.20
CA LEU A 41 -11.83 0.14 14.40
C LEU A 41 -11.34 0.79 15.70
N LYS A 42 -11.15 0.01 16.75
CA LYS A 42 -10.59 0.50 18.03
C LYS A 42 -9.15 1.02 17.83
N GLN A 43 -8.32 0.33 17.05
CA GLN A 43 -6.96 0.76 16.74
C GLN A 43 -6.96 2.01 15.87
N ILE A 44 -7.85 2.09 14.87
CA ILE A 44 -8.00 3.28 14.02
C ILE A 44 -8.46 4.49 14.86
N LYS A 45 -9.37 4.28 15.82
CA LYS A 45 -9.80 5.31 16.75
C LYS A 45 -8.65 5.84 17.61
N SER A 46 -7.82 4.94 18.16
CA SER A 46 -6.62 5.34 18.89
C SER A 46 -5.64 6.13 18.04
N PHE A 47 -5.51 5.75 16.77
CA PHE A 47 -4.71 6.50 15.80
C PHE A 47 -5.28 7.90 15.53
N SER A 48 -6.60 8.06 15.49
CA SER A 48 -7.25 9.36 15.32
C SER A 48 -7.00 10.33 16.47
N GLU A 49 -6.84 9.81 17.69
CA GLU A 49 -6.55 10.61 18.88
C GLU A 49 -5.15 11.28 18.80
N THR A 50 -4.20 10.63 18.16
CA THR A 50 -2.86 11.18 17.91
C THR A 50 -2.78 11.99 16.62
N ASN A 51 -3.61 11.65 15.63
CA ASN A 51 -3.66 12.30 14.34
C ASN A 51 -4.95 13.13 14.21
N LYS A 52 -4.86 14.40 14.54
CA LYS A 52 -6.00 15.31 14.58
C LYS A 52 -6.59 15.68 13.20
N SER A 53 -6.18 15.01 12.13
CA SER A 53 -6.73 15.26 10.79
C SER A 53 -8.11 14.66 10.57
N PHE A 54 -8.55 13.73 11.42
CA PHE A 54 -9.87 13.10 11.36
C PHE A 54 -10.35 12.64 12.73
N GLU A 55 -11.64 12.39 12.85
CA GLU A 55 -12.30 11.78 14.00
C GLU A 55 -13.18 10.63 13.54
N MET A 56 -13.47 9.71 14.46
CA MET A 56 -14.42 8.63 14.23
C MET A 56 -15.67 8.84 15.06
N ASP A 57 -16.81 8.94 14.39
CA ASP A 57 -18.11 8.97 15.00
C ASP A 57 -18.76 7.58 14.92
N SER A 58 -19.18 7.04 16.08
CA SER A 58 -19.76 5.70 16.16
C SER A 58 -21.10 5.78 16.89
N LEU A 59 -22.15 5.33 16.22
CA LEU A 59 -23.48 5.23 16.76
C LEU A 59 -23.92 3.76 16.85
N PRO A 60 -24.48 3.30 17.99
CA PRO A 60 -24.80 1.89 18.21
C PRO A 60 -25.69 1.24 17.14
N SER A 61 -26.63 2.01 16.56
CA SER A 61 -27.59 1.50 15.56
C SER A 61 -27.18 1.74 14.11
N LYS A 62 -26.24 2.66 13.84
CA LYS A 62 -25.85 3.09 12.49
C LYS A 62 -24.46 2.60 12.08
N GLY A 63 -23.57 2.36 13.03
CA GLY A 63 -22.20 1.97 12.79
C GLY A 63 -21.21 3.11 12.95
N THR A 64 -20.16 3.12 12.15
CA THR A 64 -19.05 4.06 12.24
C THR A 64 -18.96 4.92 10.99
N LYS A 65 -18.69 6.19 11.20
CA LYS A 65 -18.48 7.19 10.17
C LYS A 65 -17.20 7.95 10.46
N LEU A 66 -16.51 8.35 9.41
CA LEU A 66 -15.31 9.18 9.52
C LEU A 66 -15.67 10.65 9.32
N ILE A 67 -15.14 11.52 10.20
CA ILE A 67 -15.21 12.96 10.06
C ILE A 67 -13.82 13.47 9.72
N VAL A 68 -13.61 13.93 8.49
CA VAL A 68 -12.31 14.38 8.00
C VAL A 68 -12.20 15.90 8.20
N HIS A 69 -11.26 16.33 9.04
CA HIS A 69 -10.98 17.75 9.29
C HIS A 69 -9.97 18.32 8.30
N ASN A 70 -8.96 17.53 7.95
CA ASN A 70 -7.94 17.92 6.97
C ASN A 70 -7.59 16.72 6.09
N ARG A 71 -8.17 16.70 4.89
CA ARG A 71 -8.01 15.60 3.94
C ARG A 71 -6.57 15.44 3.45
N GLU A 72 -5.88 16.55 3.19
CA GLU A 72 -4.49 16.53 2.71
C GLU A 72 -3.55 15.96 3.78
N ALA A 73 -3.68 16.40 5.03
CA ALA A 73 -2.89 15.90 6.16
C ALA A 73 -3.15 14.41 6.40
N LEU A 74 -4.40 13.97 6.29
CA LEU A 74 -4.79 12.56 6.44
C LEU A 74 -4.18 11.70 5.34
N LEU A 75 -4.31 12.09 4.08
CA LEU A 75 -3.72 11.37 2.95
C LEU A 75 -2.18 11.34 3.02
N ALA A 76 -1.55 12.43 3.44
CA ALA A 76 -0.10 12.47 3.68
C ALA A 76 0.33 11.50 4.77
N SER A 77 -0.43 11.41 5.87
CA SER A 77 -0.18 10.45 6.95
C SER A 77 -0.33 9.00 6.50
N LEU A 78 -1.37 8.71 5.70
CA LEU A 78 -1.58 7.39 5.11
C LEU A 78 -0.46 7.00 4.14
N ASN A 79 -0.03 7.93 3.30
CA ASN A 79 1.09 7.72 2.39
C ASN A 79 2.39 7.41 3.12
N LYS A 80 2.64 8.05 4.27
CA LYS A 80 3.79 7.72 5.13
C LYS A 80 3.69 6.33 5.73
N LEU A 81 2.48 5.91 6.12
CA LEU A 81 2.24 4.57 6.69
C LEU A 81 2.37 3.48 5.63
N THR A 82 1.83 3.71 4.43
CA THR A 82 1.95 2.79 3.30
C THR A 82 3.38 2.68 2.83
N ARG A 83 4.11 3.78 2.73
CA ARG A 83 5.54 3.77 2.39
C ARG A 83 6.38 2.99 3.41
N LYS A 84 6.07 3.06 4.71
CA LYS A 84 6.74 2.27 5.75
C LYS A 84 6.33 0.80 5.77
N GLY A 85 5.14 0.47 5.30
CA GLY A 85 4.60 -0.90 5.30
C GLY A 85 4.74 -1.66 3.99
N ASP A 86 4.90 -0.95 2.87
CA ASP A 86 4.97 -1.50 1.51
C ASP A 86 6.39 -1.60 0.96
N TYR A 87 7.40 -1.58 1.84
CA TYR A 87 8.79 -1.80 1.41
C TYR A 87 9.02 -3.10 0.61
N THR A 88 8.03 -3.97 0.55
CA THR A 88 8.18 -5.27 -0.13
C THR A 88 7.58 -5.33 -1.53
N ASN A 89 6.45 -4.68 -1.83
CA ASN A 89 5.82 -4.84 -3.15
C ASN A 89 5.95 -3.64 -4.09
N LYS A 90 5.75 -2.43 -3.58
CA LYS A 90 5.87 -1.23 -4.42
C LYS A 90 7.32 -0.94 -4.75
N ASP A 91 8.20 -1.11 -3.78
CA ASP A 91 9.64 -0.96 -4.01
C ASP A 91 10.21 -2.03 -4.94
N ASN A 92 9.63 -3.25 -4.94
CA ASN A 92 10.01 -4.29 -5.89
C ASN A 92 9.56 -3.97 -7.31
N ILE A 93 8.35 -3.45 -7.49
CA ILE A 93 7.83 -3.03 -8.79
C ILE A 93 8.63 -1.84 -9.32
N ASP A 94 8.89 -0.86 -8.48
CA ASP A 94 9.67 0.32 -8.86
C ASP A 94 11.13 -0.04 -9.16
N ARG A 95 11.75 -0.92 -8.37
CA ARG A 95 13.10 -1.45 -8.65
C ARG A 95 13.17 -2.24 -9.95
N THR A 96 12.18 -3.09 -10.20
CA THR A 96 12.09 -3.87 -11.44
C THR A 96 11.96 -2.93 -12.65
N ASN A 97 11.13 -1.91 -12.57
CA ASN A 97 10.96 -0.92 -13.63
C ASN A 97 12.23 -0.09 -13.84
N GLU A 98 12.91 0.32 -12.78
CA GLU A 98 14.19 1.02 -12.88
C GLU A 98 15.29 0.16 -13.49
N LEU A 99 15.36 -1.12 -13.12
CA LEU A 99 16.29 -2.08 -13.72
C LEU A 99 16.05 -2.20 -15.23
N ILE A 100 14.80 -2.41 -15.64
CA ILE A 100 14.42 -2.52 -17.05
C ILE A 100 14.81 -1.23 -17.80
N LYS A 101 14.48 -0.08 -17.24
CA LYS A 101 14.80 1.23 -17.82
C LYS A 101 16.31 1.41 -18.03
N LYS A 102 17.12 1.07 -17.04
CA LYS A 102 18.59 1.15 -17.12
C LYS A 102 19.14 0.22 -18.20
N LEU A 103 18.64 -1.01 -18.28
CA LEU A 103 19.08 -1.98 -19.29
C LEU A 103 18.67 -1.57 -20.71
N VAL A 104 17.47 -1.06 -20.90
CA VAL A 104 16.95 -0.65 -22.21
C VAL A 104 17.63 0.63 -22.71
N CYS A 105 17.89 1.59 -21.82
CA CYS A 105 18.51 2.86 -22.17
C CYS A 105 20.03 2.81 -22.25
N SER A 106 20.66 1.70 -21.84
CA SER A 106 22.11 1.53 -21.91
C SER A 106 22.52 0.88 -23.22
N ASN A 107 23.52 1.46 -23.89
CA ASN A 107 24.14 0.90 -25.08
C ASN A 107 25.35 0.01 -24.77
N THR A 108 25.68 -0.17 -23.50
CA THR A 108 26.83 -0.94 -23.02
C THR A 108 26.43 -1.93 -21.95
N TYR A 109 27.29 -2.93 -21.73
CA TYR A 109 27.10 -3.85 -20.64
C TYR A 109 27.21 -3.14 -19.30
N ILE A 110 26.23 -3.39 -18.40
CA ILE A 110 26.24 -2.88 -17.04
C ILE A 110 26.70 -4.01 -16.12
N SER A 111 27.75 -3.76 -15.33
CA SER A 111 28.25 -4.75 -14.38
C SER A 111 27.25 -4.97 -13.23
N LYS A 112 27.27 -6.16 -12.67
CA LYS A 112 26.49 -6.51 -11.48
C LYS A 112 26.71 -5.50 -10.34
N TYR A 113 27.94 -5.17 -10.05
CA TYR A 113 28.29 -4.22 -8.98
C TYR A 113 27.78 -2.80 -9.24
N SER A 114 27.90 -2.33 -10.46
CA SER A 114 27.37 -1.02 -10.86
C SER A 114 25.84 -0.95 -10.70
N MET A 115 25.14 -2.02 -11.05
CA MET A 115 23.68 -2.09 -10.89
C MET A 115 23.27 -2.14 -9.41
N MET A 116 23.95 -2.95 -8.60
CA MET A 116 23.72 -3.02 -7.15
C MET A 116 23.91 -1.66 -6.50
N GLU A 117 24.98 -0.95 -6.83
CA GLU A 117 25.29 0.39 -6.31
C GLU A 117 24.24 1.41 -6.74
N SER A 118 23.85 1.42 -8.00
CA SER A 118 22.87 2.40 -8.51
C SER A 118 21.46 2.19 -7.98
N LEU A 119 21.07 0.97 -7.63
CA LEU A 119 19.76 0.62 -7.06
C LEU A 119 19.78 0.51 -5.54
N TYR A 120 20.93 0.63 -4.90
CA TYR A 120 21.13 0.46 -3.45
C TYR A 120 20.58 -0.87 -2.92
N ILE A 121 20.90 -1.96 -3.60
CA ILE A 121 20.40 -3.30 -3.28
C ILE A 121 21.54 -4.31 -3.10
N SER A 122 21.27 -5.38 -2.38
CA SER A 122 22.17 -6.52 -2.23
C SER A 122 22.18 -7.41 -3.49
N GLU A 123 23.19 -8.28 -3.59
CA GLU A 123 23.31 -9.22 -4.70
C GLU A 123 22.09 -10.16 -4.81
N SER A 124 21.61 -10.69 -3.69
CA SER A 124 20.42 -11.55 -3.66
C SER A 124 19.16 -10.81 -4.14
N THR A 125 18.99 -9.56 -3.74
CA THR A 125 17.89 -8.71 -4.20
C THR A 125 18.02 -8.39 -5.70
N LEU A 126 19.23 -8.18 -6.19
CA LEU A 126 19.48 -7.98 -7.63
C LEU A 126 19.05 -9.20 -8.45
N TYR A 127 19.43 -10.42 -8.06
CA TYR A 127 19.00 -11.65 -8.74
C TYR A 127 17.49 -11.82 -8.74
N GLN A 128 16.83 -11.55 -7.63
CA GLN A 128 15.37 -11.59 -7.54
C GLN A 128 14.74 -10.55 -8.48
N THR A 129 15.24 -9.31 -8.49
CA THR A 129 14.76 -8.23 -9.35
C THR A 129 14.96 -8.56 -10.84
N VAL A 130 16.10 -9.15 -11.20
CA VAL A 130 16.36 -9.62 -12.58
C VAL A 130 15.37 -10.71 -13.01
N ASN A 131 15.07 -11.66 -12.13
CA ASN A 131 14.08 -12.69 -12.43
C ASN A 131 12.66 -12.12 -12.62
N GLU A 132 12.25 -11.17 -11.78
CA GLU A 132 10.98 -10.46 -11.93
C GLU A 132 10.93 -9.66 -13.23
N ALA A 133 12.03 -8.99 -13.60
CA ALA A 133 12.16 -8.26 -14.86
C ALA A 133 12.02 -9.20 -16.08
N LYS A 134 12.67 -10.36 -16.05
CA LYS A 134 12.55 -11.38 -17.09
C LYS A 134 11.11 -11.85 -17.27
N GLN A 135 10.43 -12.16 -16.18
CA GLN A 135 9.02 -12.60 -16.23
C GLN A 135 8.11 -11.51 -16.82
N LYS A 136 8.32 -10.26 -16.41
CA LYS A 136 7.55 -9.12 -16.93
C LYS A 136 7.77 -8.90 -18.42
N LEU A 137 9.01 -8.98 -18.88
CA LEU A 137 9.36 -8.84 -20.30
C LEU A 137 8.83 -10.02 -21.13
N GLN A 138 8.87 -11.25 -20.63
CA GLN A 138 8.30 -12.42 -21.32
C GLN A 138 6.78 -12.28 -21.50
N LYS A 139 6.06 -11.81 -20.48
CA LYS A 139 4.61 -11.54 -20.59
C LYS A 139 4.32 -10.46 -21.63
N PHE A 140 5.14 -9.41 -21.66
CA PHE A 140 5.01 -8.34 -22.64
C PHE A 140 5.25 -8.85 -24.08
N ILE A 141 6.33 -9.59 -24.28
CA ILE A 141 6.67 -10.18 -25.59
C ILE A 141 5.56 -11.13 -26.06
N SER A 142 5.09 -12.01 -25.17
CA SER A 142 4.01 -12.96 -25.47
C SER A 142 2.71 -12.25 -25.87
N LYS A 143 2.39 -11.13 -25.22
CA LYS A 143 1.15 -10.38 -25.47
C LYS A 143 1.19 -9.53 -26.74
N TYR A 144 2.35 -8.92 -27.06
CA TYR A 144 2.44 -7.88 -28.10
C TYR A 144 3.29 -8.25 -29.32
N LEU A 145 4.17 -9.26 -29.22
CA LEU A 145 5.14 -9.60 -30.28
C LEU A 145 4.95 -11.03 -30.84
N LEU A 146 4.19 -11.86 -30.17
CA LEU A 146 3.81 -13.20 -30.60
C LEU A 146 2.31 -13.30 -30.81
#